data_4b033b8c68010653cfdb679d46ec4b69
#
_entry.id   4b033b8c68010653cfdb679d46ec4b69
#
_cell.length_a   1.000
_cell.length_b   1.000
_cell.length_c   1.000
_cell.angle_alpha   90.00
_cell.angle_beta   90.00
_cell.angle_gamma   90.00
#
_symmetry.space_group_name_H-M   'P 1'
#
loop_
_entity.id
_entity.type
_entity.pdbx_description
1 polymer ?
#
loop_
_entity_poly.entity_id
_entity_poly.type
_entity_poly.pdbx_seq_one_letter_code
_entity_poly.pdbx_strand_id
1 'polypeptide(L)'
;MLSRQHPTGDWLRHGGSHFDVRLIHETWSKGWQVHYWLAPLETTCDEIFQAGFLIERLLEPRPVPEAAALDPEDYERLAREPSGFIAFRLVPRPA
;
A
#
# COMPACT_ATOMS: atom_id res chain seq x y z
N MET A 1 -2.82 4.21 -13.56
CA MET A 1 -2.33 3.35 -12.45
C MET A 1 -2.88 3.88 -11.15
N LEU A 2 -3.33 3.00 -10.28
CA LEU A 2 -3.85 3.35 -8.96
C LEU A 2 -2.85 2.94 -7.90
N SER A 3 -2.49 3.86 -6.99
CA SER A 3 -1.68 3.55 -5.81
C SER A 3 -2.52 3.62 -4.55
N ARG A 4 -2.27 2.70 -3.63
CA ARG A 4 -2.93 2.65 -2.32
C ARG A 4 -1.92 2.32 -1.24
N GLN A 5 -2.29 2.57 0.02
CA GLN A 5 -1.51 2.06 1.15
C GLN A 5 -1.49 0.54 1.10
N HIS A 6 -0.34 -0.06 1.35
CA HIS A 6 -0.22 -1.52 1.34
C HIS A 6 -0.88 -2.09 2.60
N PRO A 7 -1.94 -2.91 2.47
CA PRO A 7 -2.70 -3.36 3.65
C PRO A 7 -1.86 -4.15 4.64
N THR A 8 -0.97 -5.02 4.16
CA THR A 8 -0.11 -5.82 5.02
C THR A 8 0.96 -4.98 5.69
N GLY A 9 1.57 -4.04 4.95
CA GLY A 9 2.54 -3.12 5.51
C GLY A 9 1.93 -2.24 6.59
N ASP A 10 0.74 -1.73 6.36
CA ASP A 10 0.02 -0.92 7.34
C ASP A 10 -0.39 -1.74 8.56
N TRP A 11 -0.86 -2.97 8.37
CA TRP A 11 -1.19 -3.85 9.48
C TRP A 11 0.04 -4.13 10.35
N LEU A 12 1.21 -4.37 9.76
CA LEU A 12 2.45 -4.58 10.50
C LEU A 12 2.83 -3.37 11.35
N ARG A 13 2.53 -2.16 10.87
CA ARG A 13 2.83 -0.93 11.61
C ARG A 13 1.83 -0.62 12.71
N HIS A 14 0.54 -0.84 12.46
CA HIS A 14 -0.55 -0.38 13.34
C HIS A 14 -1.14 -1.48 14.21
N GLY A 15 -0.92 -2.75 13.86
CA GLY A 15 -1.46 -3.88 14.60
C GLY A 15 -2.97 -4.02 14.42
N GLY A 16 -3.60 -4.72 15.37
CA GLY A 16 -5.01 -5.06 15.30
C GLY A 16 -5.28 -6.21 14.35
N SER A 17 -6.51 -6.32 13.86
CA SER A 17 -6.85 -7.33 12.85
C SER A 17 -6.56 -6.80 11.45
N HIS A 18 -5.95 -7.63 10.61
CA HIS A 18 -5.74 -7.32 9.20
C HIS A 18 -7.05 -7.04 8.46
N PHE A 19 -8.15 -7.59 8.94
CA PHE A 19 -9.46 -7.46 8.31
C PHE A 19 -10.29 -6.29 8.81
N ASP A 20 -9.76 -5.52 9.77
CA ASP A 20 -10.44 -4.33 10.26
C ASP A 20 -10.42 -3.23 9.20
N VAL A 21 -11.52 -2.50 9.11
CA VAL A 21 -11.61 -1.25 8.34
C VAL A 21 -11.62 -0.11 9.34
N ARG A 22 -10.60 0.73 9.32
CA ARG A 22 -10.47 1.82 10.31
C ARG A 22 -9.73 3.01 9.74
N LEU A 23 -10.02 4.17 10.30
CA LEU A 23 -9.35 5.41 9.95
C LEU A 23 -8.06 5.53 10.75
N ILE A 24 -6.96 5.73 10.07
CA ILE A 24 -5.64 5.91 10.68
C ILE A 24 -5.28 7.40 10.68
N HIS A 25 -4.73 7.85 11.78
CA HIS A 25 -4.19 9.21 11.93
C HIS A 25 -2.69 9.09 12.18
N GLU A 26 -1.89 9.75 11.34
CA GLU A 26 -0.44 9.75 11.47
C GLU A 26 0.09 11.17 11.37
N THR A 27 1.22 11.41 12.05
CA THR A 27 2.01 12.61 11.84
C THR A 27 3.26 12.20 11.05
N TRP A 28 3.36 12.70 9.82
CA TRP A 28 4.51 12.45 8.96
C TRP A 28 5.60 13.48 9.22
N SER A 29 6.74 13.28 8.56
CA SER A 29 7.86 14.22 8.66
C SER A 29 7.40 15.65 8.41
N LYS A 30 8.04 16.63 9.04
CA LYS A 30 7.69 18.05 8.99
C LYS A 30 6.36 18.40 9.66
N GLY A 31 5.83 17.52 10.51
CA GLY A 31 4.61 17.76 11.26
C GLY A 31 3.33 17.64 10.43
N TRP A 32 3.40 17.07 9.24
CA TRP A 32 2.20 16.88 8.42
C TRP A 32 1.31 15.81 9.04
N GLN A 33 0.05 16.17 9.25
CA GLN A 33 -0.96 15.23 9.74
C GLN A 33 -1.68 14.59 8.55
N VAL A 34 -1.72 13.27 8.57
CA VAL A 34 -2.27 12.47 7.48
C VAL A 34 -3.34 11.55 8.02
N HIS A 35 -4.44 11.44 7.29
CA HIS A 35 -5.55 10.55 7.60
C HIS A 35 -5.79 9.64 6.41
N TYR A 36 -5.90 8.34 6.66
CA TYR A 36 -6.24 7.40 5.60
C TYR A 36 -6.94 6.16 6.17
N TRP A 37 -7.66 5.48 5.30
CA TRP A 37 -8.36 4.27 5.67
C TRP A 37 -7.45 3.06 5.54
N LEU A 38 -7.38 2.27 6.61
CA LEU A 38 -6.79 0.94 6.60
C LEU A 38 -7.91 -0.05 6.33
N ALA A 39 -7.73 -0.91 5.34
CA ALA A 39 -8.71 -1.91 4.94
C ALA A 39 -8.01 -3.13 4.37
N PRO A 40 -8.61 -4.33 4.42
CA PRO A 40 -8.04 -5.50 3.79
C PRO A 40 -7.97 -5.33 2.27
N LEU A 41 -7.06 -6.06 1.64
CA LEU A 41 -6.85 -5.98 0.20
C LEU A 41 -8.13 -6.28 -0.60
N GLU A 42 -8.95 -7.21 -0.14
CA GLU A 42 -10.21 -7.55 -0.82
C GLU A 42 -11.15 -6.34 -0.92
N THR A 43 -11.15 -5.46 0.10
CA THR A 43 -11.98 -4.25 0.07
C THR A 43 -11.54 -3.34 -1.06
N THR A 44 -10.23 -3.14 -1.24
CA THR A 44 -9.69 -2.34 -2.33
C THR A 44 -10.03 -2.96 -3.69
N CYS A 45 -9.91 -4.27 -3.82
CA CYS A 45 -10.25 -4.98 -5.05
C CYS A 45 -11.74 -4.84 -5.38
N ASP A 46 -12.62 -4.93 -4.37
CA ASP A 46 -14.05 -4.73 -4.57
C ASP A 46 -14.37 -3.31 -5.00
N GLU A 47 -13.74 -2.32 -4.41
CA GLU A 47 -13.91 -0.90 -4.80
C GLU A 47 -13.52 -0.70 -6.26
N ILE A 48 -12.40 -1.28 -6.69
CA ILE A 48 -11.93 -1.21 -8.07
C ILE A 48 -12.97 -1.82 -9.02
N PHE A 49 -13.47 -3.00 -8.68
CA PHE A 49 -14.48 -3.69 -9.49
C PHE A 49 -15.79 -2.88 -9.57
N GLN A 50 -16.26 -2.36 -8.43
CA GLN A 50 -17.48 -1.56 -8.39
C GLN A 50 -17.34 -0.24 -9.15
N ALA A 51 -16.13 0.29 -9.24
CA ALA A 51 -15.84 1.50 -10.02
C ALA A 51 -15.80 1.24 -11.54
N GLY A 52 -15.92 0.00 -11.98
CA GLY A 52 -15.94 -0.36 -13.41
C GLY A 52 -14.60 -0.80 -13.98
N PHE A 53 -13.68 -1.29 -13.14
CA PHE A 53 -12.34 -1.69 -13.58
C PHE A 53 -12.02 -3.12 -13.21
N LEU A 54 -11.08 -3.70 -13.95
CA LEU A 54 -10.42 -4.95 -13.62
C LEU A 54 -8.95 -4.68 -13.34
N ILE A 55 -8.35 -5.51 -12.51
CA ILE A 55 -6.91 -5.43 -12.21
C ILE A 55 -6.17 -6.24 -13.27
N GLU A 56 -5.37 -5.56 -14.08
CA GLU A 56 -4.49 -6.22 -15.04
C GLU A 56 -3.20 -6.68 -14.39
N ARG A 57 -2.62 -5.85 -13.51
CA ARG A 57 -1.41 -6.17 -12.77
C ARG A 57 -1.46 -5.56 -11.38
N LEU A 58 -0.85 -6.27 -10.44
CA LEU A 58 -0.61 -5.79 -9.09
C LEU A 58 0.90 -5.71 -8.90
N LEU A 59 1.36 -4.56 -8.41
CA LEU A 59 2.77 -4.30 -8.17
C LEU A 59 3.01 -4.00 -6.71
N GLU A 60 4.01 -4.67 -6.15
CA GLU A 60 4.48 -4.39 -4.80
C GLU A 60 5.85 -3.74 -4.92
N PRO A 61 5.94 -2.40 -4.81
CA PRO A 61 7.19 -1.69 -5.02
C PRO A 61 8.29 -2.16 -4.06
N ARG A 62 9.49 -2.27 -4.59
CA ARG A 62 10.69 -2.65 -3.85
C ARG A 62 11.76 -1.60 -4.04
N PRO A 63 12.68 -1.43 -3.07
CA PRO A 63 13.76 -0.47 -3.24
C PRO A 63 14.66 -0.87 -4.40
N VAL A 64 15.17 0.12 -5.14
CA VAL A 64 16.15 -0.11 -6.19
C VAL A 64 17.50 -0.44 -5.56
N PRO A 65 18.35 -1.26 -6.22
CA PRO A 65 19.66 -1.65 -5.65
C PRO A 65 20.55 -0.47 -5.26
N GLU A 66 20.45 0.64 -5.95
CA GLU A 66 21.22 1.85 -5.68
C GLU A 66 20.91 2.47 -4.32
N ALA A 67 19.72 2.22 -3.78
CA ALA A 67 19.31 2.73 -2.47
C ALA A 67 20.12 2.12 -1.33
N ALA A 68 20.73 0.95 -1.54
CA ALA A 68 21.58 0.31 -0.53
C ALA A 68 22.81 1.15 -0.17
N ALA A 69 23.28 1.99 -1.08
CA ALA A 69 24.42 2.87 -0.84
C ALA A 69 24.04 4.08 0.03
N LEU A 70 22.77 4.46 0.04
CA LEU A 70 22.29 5.63 0.78
C LEU A 70 21.92 5.26 2.22
N ASP A 71 21.26 4.14 2.41
CA ASP A 71 20.86 3.64 3.74
C ASP A 71 20.80 2.12 3.71
N PRO A 72 21.92 1.43 4.02
CA PRO A 72 21.96 -0.03 3.94
C PRO A 72 20.97 -0.74 4.86
N GLU A 73 20.77 -0.23 6.07
CA GLU A 73 19.85 -0.86 7.04
C GLU A 73 18.41 -0.77 6.59
N ASP A 74 17.99 0.41 6.14
CA ASP A 74 16.64 0.63 5.65
C ASP A 74 16.39 -0.13 4.36
N TYR A 75 17.38 -0.16 3.47
CA TYR A 75 17.31 -0.97 2.25
C TYR A 75 17.08 -2.44 2.55
N GLU A 76 17.83 -3.00 3.50
CA GLU A 76 17.70 -4.41 3.85
C GLU A 76 16.30 -4.72 4.41
N ARG A 77 15.77 -3.83 5.25
CA ARG A 77 14.43 -3.97 5.80
C ARG A 77 13.37 -3.91 4.69
N LEU A 78 13.45 -2.90 3.83
CA LEU A 78 12.50 -2.70 2.74
C LEU A 78 12.56 -3.78 1.66
N ALA A 79 13.70 -4.48 1.54
CA ALA A 79 13.83 -5.60 0.61
C ALA A 79 13.13 -6.87 1.11
N ARG A 80 12.82 -6.94 2.40
CA ARG A 80 12.21 -8.12 3.03
C ARG A 80 10.73 -7.92 3.39
N GLU A 81 10.33 -6.68 3.63
CA GLU A 81 8.99 -6.34 4.12
C GLU A 81 8.16 -5.70 3.04
N PRO A 82 6.82 -5.82 3.12
CA PRO A 82 5.96 -5.06 2.22
C PRO A 82 6.21 -3.56 2.36
N SER A 83 6.24 -2.86 1.24
CA SER A 83 6.35 -1.39 1.27
C SER A 83 5.07 -0.76 1.80
N GLY A 84 5.11 0.55 2.05
CA GLY A 84 3.92 1.30 2.46
C GLY A 84 2.87 1.45 1.37
N PHE A 85 3.19 1.05 0.13
CA PHE A 85 2.30 1.24 -1.03
C PHE A 85 2.14 -0.04 -1.82
N ILE A 86 0.98 -0.16 -2.45
CA ILE A 86 0.68 -1.16 -3.47
C ILE A 86 0.16 -0.42 -4.70
N ALA A 87 0.50 -0.87 -5.88
CA ALA A 87 0.06 -0.24 -7.12
C ALA A 87 -0.68 -1.23 -8.01
N PHE A 88 -1.72 -0.73 -8.67
CA PHE A 88 -2.56 -1.53 -9.57
C PHE A 88 -2.53 -0.91 -10.96
N ARG A 89 -2.36 -1.75 -11.96
CA ARG A 89 -2.66 -1.37 -13.33
C ARG A 89 -4.07 -1.82 -13.65
N LEU A 90 -4.92 -0.87 -13.98
CA LEU A 90 -6.34 -1.11 -14.19
C LEU A 90 -6.69 -1.04 -15.67
N VAL A 91 -7.67 -1.83 -16.07
CA VAL A 91 -8.30 -1.75 -17.39
C VAL A 91 -9.81 -1.64 -17.18
N PRO A 92 -10.55 -0.98 -18.11
CA PRO A 92 -11.99 -0.90 -18.00
C PRO A 92 -12.63 -2.29 -18.03
N ARG A 93 -13.61 -2.49 -17.16
CA ARG A 93 -14.40 -3.71 -17.17
C ARG A 93 -15.29 -3.74 -18.43
N PRO A 94 -15.33 -4.85 -19.17
CA PRO A 94 -16.23 -4.97 -20.31
C PRO A 94 -17.69 -4.75 -19.92
N ALA A 95 -18.42 -4.09 -20.81
CA ALA A 95 -19.86 -3.82 -20.61
C ALA A 95 -20.68 -5.12 -20.69
#